data_25734225d0ba2ed3d28933caa91da404
#
_entry.id   25734225d0ba2ed3d28933caa91da404
#
_cell.length_a   1.000
_cell.length_b   1.000
_cell.length_c   1.000
_cell.angle_alpha   90.00
_cell.angle_beta   90.00
_cell.angle_gamma   90.00
#
_symmetry.space_group_name_H-M   'P 1'
#
loop_
_entity.id
_entity.type
_entity.pdbx_description
1 polymer ?
#
loop_
_entity_poly.entity_id
_entity_poly.type
_entity_poly.pdbx_seq_one_letter_code
_entity_poly.pdbx_strand_id
1 'polypeptide(L)'
;DESYAGARSHARLSEVIQKIFGFRHFVPTHQGRAAENILCAVVLKEGQYVPSNMHFDTTEGNIRARGGRPTNLVIDEAFDTHSHHDFKGNMDLDKLESFIKKVGAANIPLGMITITNNAGGGQPVSLENLRGVSEIYRSYGIPFFIDACRFAENSYFIKMREPGYDDKHALEIAQEIFSLADGATMSAKKDAIVNIGGFLAVNDDELYEKICNELILREGFITYGGL
;
A
#
# COMPACT_ATOMS: atom_id res chain seq x y z
N ASP A 1 -21.05 17.45 -15.40
CA ASP A 1 -22.12 18.04 -14.56
C ASP A 1 -22.45 17.23 -13.30
N GLU A 2 -22.04 15.99 -13.22
CA GLU A 2 -22.20 15.14 -12.02
C GLU A 2 -21.01 15.22 -11.07
N SER A 3 -19.95 15.90 -11.44
CA SER A 3 -18.66 15.81 -10.74
C SER A 3 -18.59 16.61 -9.44
N TYR A 4 -19.49 17.56 -9.22
CA TYR A 4 -19.36 18.49 -8.10
C TYR A 4 -19.96 17.98 -6.78
N ALA A 5 -20.98 17.14 -6.82
CA ALA A 5 -21.66 16.65 -5.62
C ALA A 5 -22.26 15.26 -5.85
N GLY A 6 -21.54 14.23 -5.48
CA GLY A 6 -22.06 12.86 -5.51
C GLY A 6 -22.21 12.28 -6.92
N ALA A 7 -21.16 12.38 -7.74
CA ALA A 7 -21.16 11.81 -9.08
C ALA A 7 -21.50 10.31 -9.06
N ARG A 8 -22.33 9.86 -10.02
CA ARG A 8 -22.64 8.42 -10.19
C ARG A 8 -21.40 7.59 -10.50
N SER A 9 -20.43 8.16 -11.22
CA SER A 9 -19.13 7.53 -11.48
C SER A 9 -18.33 7.32 -10.18
N HIS A 10 -18.35 8.32 -9.28
CA HIS A 10 -17.71 8.19 -7.97
C HIS A 10 -18.38 7.11 -7.12
N ALA A 11 -19.71 7.03 -7.10
CA ALA A 11 -20.43 5.98 -6.38
C ALA A 11 -20.05 4.57 -6.88
N ARG A 12 -20.00 4.37 -8.20
CA ARG A 12 -19.57 3.11 -8.82
C ARG A 12 -18.12 2.77 -8.49
N LEU A 13 -17.23 3.76 -8.53
CA LEU A 13 -15.84 3.57 -8.13
C LEU A 13 -15.73 3.15 -6.66
N SER A 14 -16.51 3.79 -5.78
CA SER A 14 -16.58 3.46 -4.35
C SER A 14 -17.01 2.00 -4.14
N GLU A 15 -18.06 1.55 -4.81
CA GLU A 15 -18.55 0.17 -4.73
C GLU A 15 -17.47 -0.83 -5.16
N VAL A 16 -16.75 -0.55 -6.25
CA VAL A 16 -15.70 -1.44 -6.76
C VAL A 16 -14.49 -1.47 -5.82
N ILE A 17 -14.05 -0.30 -5.32
CA ILE A 17 -12.95 -0.23 -4.37
C ILE A 17 -13.31 -0.98 -3.09
N GLN A 18 -14.50 -0.74 -2.55
CA GLN A 18 -14.96 -1.43 -1.34
C GLN A 18 -15.06 -2.95 -1.55
N LYS A 19 -15.55 -3.39 -2.70
CA LYS A 19 -15.64 -4.83 -3.04
C LYS A 19 -14.28 -5.51 -3.10
N ILE A 20 -13.27 -4.85 -3.68
CA ILE A 20 -11.94 -5.45 -3.89
C ILE A 20 -11.06 -5.28 -2.66
N PHE A 21 -11.01 -4.07 -2.10
CA PHE A 21 -10.06 -3.69 -1.06
C PHE A 21 -10.63 -3.73 0.35
N GLY A 22 -11.96 -3.62 0.51
CA GLY A 22 -12.65 -3.76 1.79
C GLY A 22 -12.45 -2.61 2.78
N PHE A 23 -11.69 -1.56 2.44
CA PHE A 23 -11.46 -0.42 3.32
C PHE A 23 -12.72 0.43 3.50
N ARG A 24 -12.88 1.00 4.69
CA ARG A 24 -14.05 1.81 5.06
C ARG A 24 -14.14 3.11 4.26
N HIS A 25 -12.99 3.74 4.03
CA HIS A 25 -12.88 5.03 3.37
C HIS A 25 -11.88 4.99 2.24
N PHE A 26 -12.12 5.81 1.22
CA PHE A 26 -11.11 6.10 0.21
C PHE A 26 -11.24 7.55 -0.29
N VAL A 27 -10.17 8.09 -0.82
CA VAL A 27 -10.14 9.35 -1.57
C VAL A 27 -9.49 9.11 -2.93
N PRO A 28 -10.12 9.56 -4.03
CA PRO A 28 -9.53 9.47 -5.35
C PRO A 28 -8.39 10.46 -5.50
N THR A 29 -7.38 10.10 -6.27
CA THR A 29 -6.26 10.98 -6.64
C THR A 29 -5.98 10.84 -8.14
N HIS A 30 -5.33 11.84 -8.75
CA HIS A 30 -4.99 11.76 -10.17
C HIS A 30 -3.99 10.65 -10.49
N GLN A 31 -3.21 10.20 -9.50
CA GLN A 31 -2.31 9.03 -9.60
C GLN A 31 -1.76 8.62 -8.22
N GLY A 32 -1.11 7.45 -8.15
CA GLY A 32 -0.60 6.90 -6.89
C GLY A 32 0.38 7.81 -6.14
N ARG A 33 1.28 8.52 -6.84
CA ARG A 33 2.22 9.44 -6.19
C ARG A 33 1.54 10.58 -5.43
N ALA A 34 0.33 10.97 -5.83
CA ALA A 34 -0.47 11.94 -5.09
C ALA A 34 -1.05 11.32 -3.81
N ALA A 35 -1.53 10.07 -3.87
CA ALA A 35 -1.95 9.31 -2.69
C ALA A 35 -0.80 9.18 -1.67
N GLU A 36 0.40 8.82 -2.13
CA GLU A 36 1.61 8.76 -1.30
C GLU A 36 1.95 10.11 -0.68
N ASN A 37 1.86 11.19 -1.46
CA ASN A 37 2.15 12.55 -0.98
C ASN A 37 1.18 12.99 0.12
N ILE A 38 -0.12 12.72 -0.06
CA ILE A 38 -1.16 13.02 0.93
C ILE A 38 -0.93 12.22 2.20
N LEU A 39 -0.72 10.90 2.08
CA LEU A 39 -0.45 10.03 3.23
C LEU A 39 0.75 10.53 4.03
N CYS A 40 1.90 10.75 3.37
CA CYS A 40 3.11 11.27 4.02
C CYS A 40 2.90 12.65 4.66
N ALA A 41 2.08 13.52 4.06
CA ALA A 41 1.78 14.83 4.61
C ALA A 41 1.03 14.76 5.94
N VAL A 42 0.14 13.78 6.06
CA VAL A 42 -0.72 13.63 7.26
C VAL A 42 -0.01 12.89 8.39
N VAL A 43 0.76 11.85 8.07
CA VAL A 43 1.26 10.93 9.12
C VAL A 43 2.71 11.17 9.51
N LEU A 44 3.54 11.71 8.62
CA LEU A 44 4.99 11.71 8.78
C LEU A 44 5.51 13.01 9.38
N LYS A 45 6.39 12.88 10.37
CA LYS A 45 7.19 13.97 10.94
C LYS A 45 8.66 13.79 10.59
N GLU A 46 9.41 14.89 10.62
CA GLU A 46 10.85 14.87 10.39
C GLU A 46 11.57 13.86 11.31
N GLY A 47 12.50 13.12 10.74
CA GLY A 47 13.32 12.14 11.45
C GLY A 47 12.68 10.78 11.65
N GLN A 48 11.37 10.62 11.41
CA GLN A 48 10.68 9.32 11.55
C GLN A 48 11.02 8.35 10.43
N TYR A 49 10.85 7.06 10.72
CA TYR A 49 11.18 5.97 9.80
C TYR A 49 9.93 5.38 9.17
N VAL A 50 10.05 4.97 7.91
CA VAL A 50 9.02 4.20 7.21
C VAL A 50 9.67 2.93 6.67
N PRO A 51 9.55 1.78 7.37
CA PRO A 51 10.04 0.50 6.87
C PRO A 51 9.09 -0.08 5.80
N SER A 52 9.69 -0.72 4.79
CA SER A 52 9.00 -1.46 3.73
C SER A 52 9.89 -2.60 3.24
N ASN A 53 9.36 -3.51 2.41
CA ASN A 53 10.22 -4.44 1.67
C ASN A 53 11.21 -3.64 0.80
N MET A 54 10.74 -2.96 -0.25
CA MET A 54 11.48 -1.91 -0.95
C MET A 54 10.51 -0.81 -1.36
N HIS A 55 10.90 0.45 -1.12
CA HIS A 55 10.10 1.57 -1.57
C HIS A 55 10.23 1.77 -3.08
N PHE A 56 9.13 2.13 -3.71
CA PHE A 56 9.16 2.69 -5.04
C PHE A 56 9.77 4.11 -4.98
N ASP A 57 10.35 4.58 -6.09
CA ASP A 57 11.07 5.86 -6.13
C ASP A 57 10.22 7.06 -5.69
N THR A 58 8.93 7.10 -6.08
CA THR A 58 8.02 8.18 -5.69
C THR A 58 7.63 8.09 -4.22
N THR A 59 7.46 6.90 -3.67
CA THR A 59 7.19 6.69 -2.24
C THR A 59 8.40 7.14 -1.42
N GLU A 60 9.61 6.70 -1.79
CA GLU A 60 10.85 7.14 -1.16
C GLU A 60 11.02 8.66 -1.25
N GLY A 61 10.77 9.24 -2.41
CA GLY A 61 10.83 10.68 -2.63
C GLY A 61 9.86 11.46 -1.73
N ASN A 62 8.62 11.01 -1.59
CA ASN A 62 7.62 11.63 -0.72
C ASN A 62 8.01 11.54 0.76
N ILE A 63 8.54 10.40 1.22
CA ILE A 63 9.04 10.23 2.59
C ILE A 63 10.19 11.20 2.85
N ARG A 64 11.20 11.25 1.96
CA ARG A 64 12.37 12.12 2.11
C ARG A 64 12.01 13.61 2.05
N ALA A 65 11.06 13.99 1.20
CA ALA A 65 10.58 15.37 1.10
C ALA A 65 9.92 15.88 2.39
N ARG A 66 9.49 14.97 3.26
CA ARG A 66 8.97 15.28 4.61
C ARG A 66 10.02 15.14 5.73
N GLY A 67 11.30 14.97 5.38
CA GLY A 67 12.37 14.72 6.34
C GLY A 67 12.34 13.33 6.96
N GLY A 68 11.52 12.42 6.44
CA GLY A 68 11.43 11.03 6.88
C GLY A 68 12.58 10.17 6.34
N ARG A 69 12.69 8.97 6.89
CA ARG A 69 13.75 7.99 6.60
C ARG A 69 13.16 6.70 6.05
N PRO A 70 13.09 6.53 4.71
CA PRO A 70 12.68 5.27 4.11
C PRO A 70 13.70 4.18 4.44
N THR A 71 13.22 2.99 4.80
CA THR A 71 14.06 1.85 5.17
C THR A 71 13.59 0.61 4.43
N ASN A 72 14.48 0.01 3.64
CA ASN A 72 14.20 -1.19 2.85
C ASN A 72 14.68 -2.42 3.61
N LEU A 73 13.79 -3.40 3.78
CA LEU A 73 13.99 -4.60 4.59
C LEU A 73 13.57 -5.88 3.81
N VAL A 74 13.84 -5.90 2.52
CA VAL A 74 13.57 -7.08 1.67
C VAL A 74 14.52 -8.22 2.05
N ILE A 75 14.09 -9.47 1.76
CA ILE A 75 14.94 -10.66 1.94
C ILE A 75 16.20 -10.60 1.07
N ASP A 76 17.24 -11.28 1.48
CA ASP A 76 18.53 -11.25 0.79
C ASP A 76 18.48 -11.89 -0.61
N GLU A 77 17.62 -12.89 -0.81
CA GLU A 77 17.36 -13.53 -2.11
C GLU A 77 16.88 -12.56 -3.19
N ALA A 78 16.34 -11.40 -2.80
CA ALA A 78 15.94 -10.35 -3.75
C ALA A 78 17.12 -9.80 -4.56
N PHE A 79 18.33 -9.86 -4.02
CA PHE A 79 19.57 -9.37 -4.64
C PHE A 79 20.35 -10.45 -5.37
N ASP A 80 20.00 -11.73 -5.18
CA ASP A 80 20.65 -12.84 -5.87
C ASP A 80 19.87 -13.20 -7.15
N THR A 81 20.41 -12.83 -8.30
CA THR A 81 19.81 -13.14 -9.60
C THR A 81 19.82 -14.63 -9.96
N HIS A 82 20.63 -15.42 -9.30
CA HIS A 82 20.72 -16.87 -9.52
C HIS A 82 19.84 -17.68 -8.55
N SER A 83 19.33 -17.07 -7.50
CA SER A 83 18.41 -17.72 -6.58
C SER A 83 17.06 -17.99 -7.23
N HIS A 84 16.52 -19.19 -7.04
CA HIS A 84 15.18 -19.59 -7.42
C HIS A 84 14.24 -19.52 -6.20
N HIS A 85 13.87 -18.30 -5.80
CA HIS A 85 12.91 -18.07 -4.72
C HIS A 85 11.59 -17.57 -5.30
N ASP A 86 10.47 -18.22 -4.93
CA ASP A 86 9.16 -17.94 -5.52
C ASP A 86 8.62 -16.52 -5.21
N PHE A 87 9.04 -15.95 -4.07
CA PHE A 87 8.54 -14.67 -3.56
C PHE A 87 9.69 -13.75 -3.12
N LYS A 88 10.54 -13.35 -4.07
CA LYS A 88 11.67 -12.45 -3.81
C LYS A 88 11.27 -11.03 -3.37
N GLY A 89 9.98 -10.69 -3.46
CA GLY A 89 9.44 -9.43 -2.95
C GLY A 89 9.18 -9.45 -1.44
N ASN A 90 9.32 -10.58 -0.76
CA ASN A 90 9.05 -10.72 0.66
C ASN A 90 9.88 -9.75 1.52
N MET A 91 9.28 -9.28 2.60
CA MET A 91 10.00 -8.57 3.66
C MET A 91 10.67 -9.58 4.58
N ASP A 92 11.89 -9.30 5.00
CA ASP A 92 12.59 -10.07 6.02
C ASP A 92 12.02 -9.74 7.40
N LEU A 93 11.29 -10.68 7.99
CA LEU A 93 10.57 -10.50 9.25
C LEU A 93 11.52 -10.28 10.44
N ASP A 94 12.67 -10.93 10.45
CA ASP A 94 13.67 -10.78 11.52
C ASP A 94 14.34 -9.40 11.44
N LYS A 95 14.65 -8.94 10.22
CA LYS A 95 15.14 -7.57 9.99
C LYS A 95 14.10 -6.54 10.42
N LEU A 96 12.83 -6.76 10.10
CA LEU A 96 11.74 -5.85 10.47
C LEU A 96 11.63 -5.73 12.00
N GLU A 97 11.52 -6.85 12.71
CA GLU A 97 11.38 -6.84 14.15
C GLU A 97 12.61 -6.23 14.85
N SER A 98 13.80 -6.60 14.40
CA SER A 98 15.06 -6.04 14.89
C SER A 98 15.16 -4.53 14.65
N PHE A 99 14.69 -4.06 13.48
CA PHE A 99 14.66 -2.65 13.16
C PHE A 99 13.69 -1.88 14.07
N ILE A 100 12.48 -2.38 14.29
CA ILE A 100 11.50 -1.76 15.19
C ILE A 100 12.07 -1.65 16.62
N LYS A 101 12.68 -2.72 17.13
CA LYS A 101 13.33 -2.72 18.45
C LYS A 101 14.47 -1.71 18.54
N LYS A 102 15.24 -1.54 17.46
CA LYS A 102 16.38 -0.61 17.39
C LYS A 102 15.95 0.86 17.41
N VAL A 103 14.94 1.22 16.62
CA VAL A 103 14.54 2.63 16.46
C VAL A 103 13.41 3.05 17.39
N GLY A 104 12.66 2.08 17.93
CA GLY A 104 11.46 2.29 18.75
C GLY A 104 10.20 2.52 17.90
N ALA A 105 9.11 1.84 18.25
CA ALA A 105 7.83 1.89 17.52
C ALA A 105 7.27 3.33 17.39
N ALA A 106 7.46 4.17 18.42
CA ALA A 106 7.02 5.58 18.40
C ALA A 106 7.67 6.43 17.29
N ASN A 107 8.78 5.98 16.73
CA ASN A 107 9.46 6.64 15.62
C ASN A 107 9.04 6.09 14.24
N ILE A 108 8.06 5.20 14.20
CA ILE A 108 7.52 4.58 12.98
C ILE A 108 6.04 4.91 12.90
N PRO A 109 5.62 5.97 12.17
CA PRO A 109 4.23 6.37 12.09
C PRO A 109 3.38 5.42 11.26
N LEU A 110 3.99 4.68 10.33
CA LEU A 110 3.41 3.59 9.56
C LEU A 110 4.49 2.66 9.02
N GLY A 111 4.15 1.39 8.84
CA GLY A 111 4.91 0.44 8.05
C GLY A 111 4.26 0.24 6.68
N MET A 112 5.06 -0.10 5.68
CA MET A 112 4.58 -0.32 4.31
C MET A 112 5.05 -1.65 3.76
N ILE A 113 4.38 -2.09 2.71
CA ILE A 113 4.86 -3.13 1.79
C ILE A 113 4.37 -2.84 0.37
N THR A 114 5.23 -3.05 -0.62
CA THR A 114 4.89 -2.85 -2.05
C THR A 114 4.62 -4.19 -2.73
N ILE A 115 3.46 -4.35 -3.34
CA ILE A 115 3.03 -5.56 -4.07
C ILE A 115 2.60 -5.22 -5.52
N THR A 116 3.15 -5.91 -6.53
CA THR A 116 4.45 -6.62 -6.46
C THR A 116 5.57 -5.65 -6.14
N ASN A 117 6.68 -6.15 -5.61
CA ASN A 117 7.84 -5.29 -5.29
C ASN A 117 8.50 -4.75 -6.56
N ASN A 118 8.08 -3.56 -6.99
CA ASN A 118 8.52 -2.95 -8.25
C ASN A 118 10.02 -2.67 -8.28
N ALA A 119 10.58 -2.12 -7.20
CA ALA A 119 12.01 -1.79 -7.10
C ALA A 119 12.90 -3.05 -7.16
N GLY A 120 12.38 -4.19 -6.73
CA GLY A 120 13.03 -5.51 -6.86
C GLY A 120 12.78 -6.22 -8.19
N GLY A 121 12.30 -5.51 -9.23
CA GLY A 121 12.00 -6.10 -10.54
C GLY A 121 10.60 -6.72 -10.65
N GLY A 122 9.63 -6.24 -9.89
CA GLY A 122 8.25 -6.73 -9.91
C GLY A 122 8.08 -8.09 -9.21
N GLN A 123 8.94 -8.40 -8.26
CA GLN A 123 8.90 -9.68 -7.55
C GLN A 123 7.71 -9.77 -6.60
N PRO A 124 6.98 -10.91 -6.59
CA PRO A 124 5.79 -11.05 -5.76
C PRO A 124 6.14 -11.23 -4.27
N VAL A 125 5.12 -10.93 -3.46
CA VAL A 125 5.11 -11.13 -2.01
C VAL A 125 4.11 -12.23 -1.67
N SER A 126 4.48 -13.21 -0.84
CA SER A 126 3.59 -14.28 -0.41
C SER A 126 2.55 -13.78 0.59
N LEU A 127 1.41 -14.46 0.66
CA LEU A 127 0.39 -14.14 1.66
C LEU A 127 0.85 -14.50 3.07
N GLU A 128 1.63 -15.58 3.21
CA GLU A 128 2.27 -15.94 4.47
C GLU A 128 3.16 -14.80 4.99
N ASN A 129 3.98 -14.20 4.12
CA ASN A 129 4.81 -13.06 4.49
C ASN A 129 3.98 -11.83 4.87
N LEU A 130 2.92 -11.54 4.10
CA LEU A 130 2.01 -10.44 4.43
C LEU A 130 1.35 -10.60 5.81
N ARG A 131 0.98 -11.82 6.19
CA ARG A 131 0.46 -12.11 7.53
C ARG A 131 1.52 -11.86 8.60
N GLY A 132 2.74 -12.37 8.41
CA GLY A 132 3.85 -12.13 9.35
C GLY A 132 4.17 -10.65 9.52
N VAL A 133 4.20 -9.88 8.43
CA VAL A 133 4.38 -8.42 8.46
C VAL A 133 3.25 -7.74 9.23
N SER A 134 2.00 -8.11 8.95
CA SER A 134 0.81 -7.56 9.64
C SER A 134 0.84 -7.86 11.15
N GLU A 135 1.18 -9.09 11.53
CA GLU A 135 1.30 -9.51 12.94
C GLU A 135 2.38 -8.71 13.68
N ILE A 136 3.56 -8.54 13.06
CA ILE A 136 4.63 -7.74 13.66
C ILE A 136 4.18 -6.30 13.84
N TYR A 137 3.71 -5.61 12.79
CA TYR A 137 3.28 -4.22 12.93
C TYR A 137 2.17 -4.06 13.97
N ARG A 138 1.18 -4.95 13.96
CA ARG A 138 0.09 -4.94 14.95
C ARG A 138 0.59 -5.12 16.38
N SER A 139 1.57 -6.01 16.62
CA SER A 139 2.12 -6.25 17.95
C SER A 139 2.82 -5.03 18.55
N TYR A 140 3.32 -4.13 17.68
CA TYR A 140 3.95 -2.87 18.07
C TYR A 140 3.02 -1.65 17.98
N GLY A 141 1.75 -1.84 17.59
CA GLY A 141 0.79 -0.75 17.39
C GLY A 141 1.13 0.18 16.24
N ILE A 142 1.83 -0.32 15.22
CA ILE A 142 2.22 0.43 14.03
C ILE A 142 1.18 0.19 12.93
N PRO A 143 0.55 1.23 12.36
CA PRO A 143 -0.36 1.09 11.23
C PRO A 143 0.34 0.47 10.01
N PHE A 144 -0.32 -0.47 9.34
CA PHE A 144 0.21 -1.19 8.19
C PHE A 144 -0.48 -0.77 6.89
N PHE A 145 0.30 -0.32 5.90
CA PHE A 145 -0.17 0.12 4.59
C PHE A 145 0.41 -0.69 3.45
N ILE A 146 -0.40 -0.95 2.43
CA ILE A 146 0.03 -1.65 1.22
C ILE A 146 0.08 -0.67 0.05
N ASP A 147 1.23 -0.58 -0.63
CA ASP A 147 1.29 -0.04 -1.98
C ASP A 147 0.77 -1.10 -2.94
N ALA A 148 -0.46 -0.90 -3.40
CA ALA A 148 -1.28 -1.92 -4.06
C ALA A 148 -1.21 -1.86 -5.60
N CYS A 149 -0.24 -1.17 -6.17
CA CYS A 149 -0.19 -0.89 -7.61
C CYS A 149 -0.36 -2.12 -8.50
N ARG A 150 0.17 -3.28 -8.09
CA ARG A 150 0.10 -4.55 -8.84
C ARG A 150 -0.50 -5.67 -8.00
N PHE A 151 -1.57 -5.37 -7.29
CA PHE A 151 -2.22 -6.32 -6.40
C PHE A 151 -2.82 -7.54 -7.12
N ALA A 152 -3.37 -7.35 -8.32
CA ALA A 152 -3.96 -8.43 -9.09
C ALA A 152 -2.89 -9.39 -9.62
N GLU A 153 -1.78 -8.84 -10.12
CA GLU A 153 -0.60 -9.61 -10.49
C GLU A 153 -0.03 -10.38 -9.29
N ASN A 154 0.13 -9.72 -8.14
CA ASN A 154 0.59 -10.37 -6.90
C ASN A 154 -0.35 -11.49 -6.44
N SER A 155 -1.66 -11.26 -6.49
CA SER A 155 -2.67 -12.27 -6.15
C SER A 155 -2.60 -13.48 -7.08
N TYR A 156 -2.33 -13.24 -8.36
CA TYR A 156 -2.14 -14.32 -9.33
C TYR A 156 -0.87 -15.13 -9.03
N PHE A 157 0.23 -14.51 -8.65
CA PHE A 157 1.44 -15.23 -8.23
C PHE A 157 1.21 -16.06 -6.96
N ILE A 158 0.46 -15.54 -5.99
CA ILE A 158 0.06 -16.31 -4.80
C ILE A 158 -0.73 -17.55 -5.23
N LYS A 159 -1.75 -17.36 -6.09
CA LYS A 159 -2.54 -18.49 -6.65
C LYS A 159 -1.66 -19.56 -7.28
N MET A 160 -0.63 -19.17 -8.02
CA MET A 160 0.20 -20.08 -8.79
C MET A 160 1.31 -20.73 -7.98
N ARG A 161 1.75 -20.14 -6.87
CA ARG A 161 3.00 -20.53 -6.19
C ARG A 161 2.81 -20.87 -4.71
N GLU A 162 1.77 -20.34 -4.05
CA GLU A 162 1.57 -20.57 -2.61
C GLU A 162 0.65 -21.78 -2.40
N PRO A 163 1.06 -22.78 -1.59
CA PRO A 163 0.24 -23.98 -1.36
C PRO A 163 -1.15 -23.64 -0.80
N GLY A 164 -2.20 -24.27 -1.34
CA GLY A 164 -3.58 -24.10 -0.89
C GLY A 164 -4.31 -22.89 -1.49
N TYR A 165 -3.73 -22.21 -2.48
CA TYR A 165 -4.36 -21.09 -3.18
C TYR A 165 -4.70 -21.35 -4.64
N ASP A 166 -4.36 -22.51 -5.18
CA ASP A 166 -4.57 -22.91 -6.57
C ASP A 166 -6.05 -22.93 -7.00
N ASP A 167 -6.96 -23.26 -6.09
CA ASP A 167 -8.41 -23.28 -6.35
C ASP A 167 -9.11 -21.92 -6.08
N LYS A 168 -8.44 -20.96 -5.45
CA LYS A 168 -9.03 -19.65 -5.13
C LYS A 168 -9.05 -18.71 -6.33
N HIS A 169 -10.06 -17.85 -6.41
CA HIS A 169 -10.06 -16.75 -7.35
C HIS A 169 -9.10 -15.64 -6.90
N ALA A 170 -8.44 -14.97 -7.86
CA ALA A 170 -7.53 -13.87 -7.56
C ALA A 170 -8.21 -12.74 -6.75
N LEU A 171 -9.51 -12.51 -6.92
CA LEU A 171 -10.28 -11.56 -6.13
C LEU A 171 -10.35 -11.95 -4.65
N GLU A 172 -10.56 -13.23 -4.34
CA GLU A 172 -10.61 -13.72 -2.96
C GLU A 172 -9.24 -13.56 -2.28
N ILE A 173 -8.17 -13.84 -3.03
CA ILE A 173 -6.79 -13.62 -2.56
C ILE A 173 -6.52 -12.14 -2.31
N ALA A 174 -6.95 -11.26 -3.22
CA ALA A 174 -6.81 -9.82 -3.04
C ALA A 174 -7.55 -9.32 -1.80
N GLN A 175 -8.79 -9.78 -1.59
CA GLN A 175 -9.57 -9.44 -0.39
C GLN A 175 -8.87 -9.92 0.90
N GLU A 176 -8.28 -11.10 0.88
CA GLU A 176 -7.50 -11.63 2.00
C GLU A 176 -6.25 -10.78 2.27
N ILE A 177 -5.52 -10.39 1.22
CA ILE A 177 -4.38 -9.47 1.32
C ILE A 177 -4.77 -8.17 2.03
N PHE A 178 -5.81 -7.50 1.55
CA PHE A 178 -6.20 -6.18 2.07
C PHE A 178 -6.83 -6.24 3.45
N SER A 179 -7.41 -7.39 3.85
CA SER A 179 -7.91 -7.59 5.22
C SER A 179 -6.81 -7.55 6.29
N LEU A 180 -5.55 -7.69 5.90
CA LEU A 180 -4.39 -7.64 6.79
C LEU A 180 -3.89 -6.21 7.06
N ALA A 181 -4.35 -5.21 6.30
CA ALA A 181 -3.82 -3.85 6.32
C ALA A 181 -4.82 -2.83 6.88
N ASP A 182 -4.30 -1.70 7.37
CA ASP A 182 -5.07 -0.56 7.85
C ASP A 182 -5.39 0.44 6.73
N GLY A 183 -4.65 0.36 5.61
CA GLY A 183 -4.86 1.19 4.45
C GLY A 183 -4.03 0.76 3.24
N ALA A 184 -4.26 1.44 2.12
CA ALA A 184 -3.53 1.20 0.89
C ALA A 184 -3.40 2.47 0.04
N THR A 185 -2.28 2.58 -0.67
CA THR A 185 -2.10 3.51 -1.79
C THR A 185 -2.22 2.75 -3.10
N MET A 186 -2.86 3.34 -4.11
CA MET A 186 -3.03 2.71 -5.41
C MET A 186 -2.73 3.67 -6.55
N SER A 187 -1.87 3.23 -7.46
CA SER A 187 -1.75 3.83 -8.79
C SER A 187 -2.53 2.98 -9.79
N ALA A 188 -3.67 3.45 -10.22
CA ALA A 188 -4.58 2.70 -11.08
C ALA A 188 -4.09 2.54 -12.53
N LYS A 189 -2.96 3.16 -12.88
CA LYS A 189 -2.32 3.02 -14.21
C LYS A 189 -1.66 1.66 -14.45
N LYS A 190 -1.59 0.79 -13.44
CA LYS A 190 -1.02 -0.55 -13.52
C LYS A 190 -2.14 -1.58 -13.66
N ASP A 191 -2.42 -2.36 -12.64
CA ASP A 191 -3.40 -3.46 -12.73
C ASP A 191 -4.84 -3.01 -13.01
N ALA A 192 -5.23 -1.79 -12.62
CA ALA A 192 -6.54 -1.26 -12.98
C ALA A 192 -6.64 -0.76 -14.43
N ILE A 193 -5.54 -0.73 -15.19
CA ILE A 193 -5.47 -0.48 -16.64
C ILE A 193 -6.14 0.85 -17.05
N VAL A 194 -6.10 1.86 -16.18
CA VAL A 194 -6.59 3.20 -16.53
C VAL A 194 -5.46 4.07 -17.06
N ASN A 195 -5.81 5.08 -17.85
CA ASN A 195 -4.83 6.00 -18.42
C ASN A 195 -4.18 6.88 -17.34
N ILE A 196 -4.98 7.37 -16.41
CA ILE A 196 -4.57 8.13 -15.23
C ILE A 196 -5.53 7.84 -14.08
N GLY A 197 -5.05 7.86 -12.86
CA GLY A 197 -5.89 7.63 -11.68
C GLY A 197 -5.14 6.95 -10.56
N GLY A 198 -5.66 7.09 -9.36
CA GLY A 198 -5.20 6.46 -8.14
C GLY A 198 -6.15 6.72 -6.99
N PHE A 199 -5.84 6.18 -5.84
CA PHE A 199 -6.56 6.45 -4.60
C PHE A 199 -5.72 6.16 -3.37
N LEU A 200 -6.14 6.74 -2.25
CA LEU A 200 -5.69 6.39 -0.92
C LEU A 200 -6.91 5.84 -0.15
N ALA A 201 -6.77 4.65 0.44
CA ALA A 201 -7.83 4.02 1.21
C ALA A 201 -7.37 3.74 2.64
N VAL A 202 -8.27 3.88 3.61
CA VAL A 202 -7.99 3.73 5.04
C VAL A 202 -9.21 3.23 5.81
N ASN A 203 -8.97 2.63 6.99
CA ASN A 203 -10.02 2.21 7.91
C ASN A 203 -10.26 3.20 9.05
N ASP A 204 -9.27 4.01 9.40
CA ASP A 204 -9.30 4.95 10.51
C ASP A 204 -10.05 6.23 10.15
N ASP A 205 -11.11 6.56 10.94
CA ASP A 205 -11.98 7.70 10.68
C ASP A 205 -11.25 9.05 10.88
N GLU A 206 -10.40 9.16 11.92
CA GLU A 206 -9.65 10.39 12.20
C GLU A 206 -8.58 10.65 11.14
N LEU A 207 -7.90 9.60 10.71
CA LEU A 207 -6.93 9.69 9.61
C LEU A 207 -7.61 10.09 8.31
N TYR A 208 -8.81 9.54 8.03
CA TYR A 208 -9.60 9.90 6.85
C TYR A 208 -9.97 11.38 6.82
N GLU A 209 -10.40 11.96 7.94
CA GLU A 209 -10.70 13.40 8.02
C GLU A 209 -9.47 14.26 7.69
N LYS A 210 -8.31 13.89 8.23
CA LYS A 210 -7.03 14.59 7.93
C LYS A 210 -6.66 14.45 6.45
N ILE A 211 -6.84 13.27 5.87
CA ILE A 211 -6.61 13.00 4.44
C ILE A 211 -7.52 13.85 3.57
N CYS A 212 -8.81 13.99 3.90
CA CYS A 212 -9.75 14.82 3.16
C CYS A 212 -9.33 16.29 3.14
N ASN A 213 -8.82 16.83 4.25
CA ASN A 213 -8.33 18.20 4.31
C ASN A 213 -7.10 18.41 3.39
N GLU A 214 -6.15 17.48 3.41
CA GLU A 214 -4.99 17.54 2.50
C GLU A 214 -5.36 17.33 1.04
N LEU A 215 -6.36 16.48 0.77
CA LEU A 215 -6.88 16.24 -0.59
C LEU A 215 -7.40 17.52 -1.22
N ILE A 216 -8.23 18.29 -0.49
CA ILE A 216 -8.81 19.54 -0.98
C ILE A 216 -7.71 20.52 -1.44
N LEU A 217 -6.61 20.58 -0.70
CA LEU A 217 -5.50 21.48 -1.02
C LEU A 217 -4.67 21.03 -2.24
N ARG A 218 -4.67 19.73 -2.57
CA ARG A 218 -3.75 19.14 -3.56
C ARG A 218 -4.45 18.65 -4.82
N GLU A 219 -5.63 18.07 -4.67
CA GLU A 219 -6.34 17.35 -5.73
C GLU A 219 -7.71 17.95 -6.04
N GLY A 220 -8.36 18.56 -5.06
CA GLY A 220 -9.72 19.08 -5.15
C GLY A 220 -10.70 18.29 -4.29
N PHE A 221 -12.00 18.40 -4.60
CA PHE A 221 -13.04 17.76 -3.80
C PHE A 221 -13.09 16.25 -4.03
N ILE A 222 -13.38 15.51 -2.93
CA ILE A 222 -13.45 14.06 -2.89
C ILE A 222 -14.39 13.43 -3.92
N THR A 223 -15.44 14.14 -4.29
CA THR A 223 -16.47 13.66 -5.22
C THR A 223 -16.16 13.96 -6.69
N TYR A 224 -15.00 14.48 -7.00
CA TYR A 224 -14.54 14.62 -8.38
C TYR A 224 -14.25 13.24 -8.98
N GLY A 225 -15.28 12.53 -9.38
CA GLY A 225 -15.16 11.22 -10.00
C GLY A 225 -14.72 11.26 -11.46
N GLY A 226 -14.18 12.34 -11.92
CA GLY A 226 -13.91 12.59 -13.33
C GLY A 226 -12.45 12.45 -13.76
N LEU A 227 -11.68 11.68 -13.05
CA LEU A 227 -10.29 11.40 -13.46
C LEU A 227 -10.20 10.13 -14.27
#